data_94801adb77deea98aa98f9f49baacc9d
#
_entry.id   94801adb77deea98aa98f9f49baacc9d
#
_cell.length_a   1.000
_cell.length_b   1.000
_cell.length_c   1.000
_cell.angle_alpha   90.00
_cell.angle_beta   90.00
_cell.angle_gamma   90.00
#
_symmetry.space_group_name_H-M   'P 1'
#
loop_
_entity.id
_entity.type
_entity.pdbx_description
1 polymer ?
#
loop_
_entity_poly.entity_id
_entity_poly.type
_entity_poly.pdbx_seq_one_letter_code
_entity_poly.pdbx_strand_id
1 'polypeptide(L)'
;MLMLENINMIECGMTNCYVIRGSKGDVLVDTGREEYRDHIETWLLNYNITLIILTHGHAECVQNAAYFSKLYNAPIMISPYDMSIARNN
;
A
#
# COMPACT_ATOMS: atom_id res chain seq x y z
N MET A 1 -1.82 9.01 -20.00
CA MET A 1 -0.40 8.68 -20.00
C MET A 1 0.14 8.54 -18.57
N LEU A 2 0.95 7.54 -18.36
CA LEU A 2 1.54 7.32 -17.06
C LEU A 2 2.65 8.34 -16.79
N MET A 3 2.56 8.98 -15.63
CA MET A 3 3.54 9.97 -15.21
C MET A 3 4.46 9.33 -14.18
N LEU A 4 5.61 8.84 -14.62
CA LEU A 4 6.50 8.10 -13.74
C LEU A 4 7.01 8.93 -12.57
N GLU A 5 7.15 10.24 -12.74
CA GLU A 5 7.59 11.10 -11.65
C GLU A 5 6.57 11.22 -10.53
N ASN A 6 5.32 10.76 -10.77
CA ASN A 6 4.29 10.75 -9.74
C ASN A 6 4.23 9.43 -8.98
N ILE A 7 5.09 8.49 -9.32
CA ILE A 7 5.12 7.18 -8.68
C ILE A 7 6.47 6.99 -8.02
N ASN A 8 6.44 6.76 -6.71
CA ASN A 8 7.64 6.54 -5.93
C ASN A 8 7.65 5.13 -5.36
N MET A 9 8.80 4.47 -5.42
CA MET A 9 8.94 3.11 -4.94
C MET A 9 9.61 3.10 -3.57
N ILE A 10 9.07 2.29 -2.66
CA ILE A 10 9.66 2.05 -1.36
C ILE A 10 10.20 0.63 -1.36
N GLU A 11 11.49 0.48 -1.21
CA GLU A 11 12.11 -0.84 -1.18
C GLU A 11 11.92 -1.47 0.19
N CYS A 12 11.40 -2.69 0.21
CA CYS A 12 11.09 -3.41 1.44
C CYS A 12 11.60 -4.84 1.34
N GLY A 13 12.89 -5.00 1.18
CA GLY A 13 13.49 -6.31 1.05
C GLY A 13 13.14 -6.93 -0.29
N MET A 14 12.45 -8.08 -0.26
CA MET A 14 12.09 -8.79 -1.49
C MET A 14 10.78 -8.30 -2.10
N THR A 15 10.10 -7.40 -1.42
CA THR A 15 8.85 -6.81 -1.94
C THR A 15 9.02 -5.30 -2.03
N ASN A 16 8.17 -4.68 -2.82
CA ASN A 16 8.19 -3.24 -2.98
C ASN A 16 6.80 -2.67 -2.78
N CYS A 17 6.76 -1.47 -2.23
CA CYS A 17 5.53 -0.70 -2.14
C CYS A 17 5.67 0.50 -3.04
N TYR A 18 4.55 1.07 -3.45
CA TYR A 18 4.57 2.23 -4.33
C TYR A 18 3.62 3.28 -3.79
N VAL A 19 3.97 4.54 -3.98
CA VAL A 19 3.07 5.64 -3.69
C VAL A 19 2.81 6.39 -4.97
N ILE A 20 1.53 6.53 -5.30
CA ILE A 20 1.11 7.31 -6.46
C ILE A 20 0.62 8.65 -5.95
N ARG A 21 1.31 9.71 -6.32
CA ARG A 21 1.00 11.05 -5.83
C ARG A 21 -0.15 11.65 -6.64
N GLY A 22 -1.12 12.22 -5.95
CA GLY A 22 -2.26 12.85 -6.59
C GLY A 22 -2.54 14.22 -6.02
N SER A 23 -3.34 15.00 -6.73
CA SER A 23 -3.65 16.36 -6.32
C SER A 23 -4.55 16.41 -5.08
N LYS A 24 -5.36 15.39 -4.87
CA LYS A 24 -6.30 15.35 -3.74
C LYS A 24 -5.91 14.32 -2.69
N GLY A 25 -4.77 13.71 -2.83
CA GLY A 25 -4.31 12.70 -1.92
C GLY A 25 -3.46 11.69 -2.64
N ASP A 26 -2.76 10.88 -1.88
CA ASP A 26 -1.82 9.91 -2.41
C ASP A 26 -2.36 8.50 -2.22
N VAL A 27 -1.97 7.57 -3.10
CA VAL A 27 -2.40 6.19 -3.05
C VAL A 27 -1.20 5.32 -2.71
N LEU A 28 -1.37 4.51 -1.67
CA LEU A 28 -0.35 3.52 -1.30
C LEU A 28 -0.69 2.20 -1.99
N VAL A 29 0.23 1.68 -2.77
CA VAL A 29 0.05 0.41 -3.46
C VAL A 29 0.95 -0.62 -2.79
N ASP A 30 0.32 -1.62 -2.21
CA ASP A 30 0.91 -2.66 -1.39
C ASP A 30 1.52 -2.09 -0.12
N THR A 31 1.66 -2.93 0.89
CA THR A 31 2.02 -2.47 2.23
C THR A 31 3.19 -3.23 2.84
N GLY A 32 3.77 -4.18 2.09
CA GLY A 32 4.92 -4.90 2.57
C GLY A 32 4.64 -5.79 3.76
N ARG A 33 5.70 -6.35 4.30
CA ARG A 33 5.63 -7.25 5.44
C ARG A 33 5.70 -6.45 6.73
N GLU A 34 5.23 -7.05 7.80
CA GLU A 34 5.17 -6.39 9.10
C GLU A 34 6.54 -5.91 9.56
N GLU A 35 7.59 -6.65 9.26
CA GLU A 35 8.94 -6.27 9.70
C GLU A 35 9.43 -4.96 9.10
N TYR A 36 8.81 -4.52 7.99
CA TYR A 36 9.16 -3.25 7.35
C TYR A 36 8.18 -2.13 7.67
N ARG A 37 7.24 -2.36 8.57
CA ARG A 37 6.18 -1.39 8.87
C ARG A 37 6.73 -0.04 9.27
N ASP A 38 7.69 -0.01 10.19
CA ASP A 38 8.24 1.25 10.68
C ASP A 38 9.00 1.98 9.59
N HIS A 39 9.71 1.24 8.76
CA HIS A 39 10.42 1.81 7.62
C HIS A 39 9.46 2.46 6.65
N ILE A 40 8.37 1.77 6.33
CA ILE A 40 7.36 2.27 5.41
C ILE A 40 6.66 3.49 5.99
N GLU A 41 6.30 3.42 7.27
CA GLU A 41 5.62 4.52 7.93
C GLU A 41 6.49 5.78 7.93
N THR A 42 7.77 5.63 8.19
CA THR A 42 8.71 6.75 8.16
C THR A 42 8.77 7.36 6.76
N TRP A 43 8.80 6.49 5.76
CA TRP A 43 8.86 6.91 4.36
C TRP A 43 7.62 7.71 3.97
N LEU A 44 6.47 7.36 4.56
CA LEU A 44 5.19 7.97 4.22
C LEU A 44 4.89 9.27 4.97
N LEU A 45 5.82 9.75 5.79
CA LEU A 45 5.58 10.96 6.59
C LEU A 45 5.25 12.19 5.73
N ASN A 46 5.77 12.24 4.53
CA ASN A 46 5.56 13.38 3.63
C ASN A 46 4.43 13.18 2.64
N TYR A 47 3.62 12.14 2.85
CA TYR A 47 2.53 11.80 1.94
C TYR A 47 1.20 11.89 2.68
N ASN A 48 0.15 12.14 1.92
CA ASN A 48 -1.22 12.19 2.44
C ASN A 48 -1.98 10.99 1.89
N ILE A 49 -1.82 9.84 2.54
CA ILE A 49 -2.41 8.59 2.04
C ILE A 49 -3.92 8.62 2.24
N THR A 50 -4.65 8.51 1.14
CA THR A 50 -6.12 8.53 1.14
C THR A 50 -6.74 7.23 0.65
N LEU A 51 -5.94 6.34 0.08
CA LEU A 51 -6.42 5.07 -0.44
C LEU A 51 -5.27 4.07 -0.41
N ILE A 52 -5.56 2.84 -0.05
CA ILE A 52 -4.59 1.74 -0.07
C ILE A 52 -5.09 0.68 -1.04
N ILE A 53 -4.23 0.30 -1.98
CA ILE A 53 -4.57 -0.73 -2.96
C ILE A 53 -3.63 -1.91 -2.74
N LEU A 54 -4.20 -3.10 -2.62
CA LEU A 54 -3.43 -4.33 -2.49
C LEU A 54 -3.50 -5.09 -3.81
N THR A 55 -2.33 -5.40 -4.36
CA THR A 55 -2.23 -6.21 -5.57
C THR A 55 -2.14 -7.70 -5.25
N HIS A 56 -1.87 -8.03 -3.99
CA HIS A 56 -1.75 -9.41 -3.53
C HIS A 56 -2.57 -9.60 -2.26
N GLY A 57 -3.21 -10.77 -2.14
CA GLY A 57 -4.03 -11.08 -0.98
C GLY A 57 -3.33 -11.88 0.11
N HIS A 58 -2.02 -11.77 0.21
CA HIS A 58 -1.27 -12.51 1.23
C HIS A 58 -1.52 -11.95 2.63
N ALA A 59 -1.63 -12.85 3.60
CA ALA A 59 -1.95 -12.47 4.98
C ALA A 59 -1.00 -11.44 5.55
N GLU A 60 0.29 -11.58 5.27
CA GLU A 60 1.30 -10.66 5.81
C GLU A 60 1.14 -9.24 5.26
N CYS A 61 0.66 -9.12 4.02
CA CYS A 61 0.39 -7.79 3.45
C CYS A 61 -0.91 -7.21 4.02
N VAL A 62 -1.86 -8.07 4.34
CA VAL A 62 -3.14 -7.62 4.89
C VAL A 62 -2.97 -7.03 6.28
N GLN A 63 -2.05 -7.57 7.08
CA GLN A 63 -1.80 -7.03 8.42
C GLN A 63 -1.30 -5.59 8.37
N ASN A 64 -0.35 -5.30 7.49
CA ASN A 64 0.13 -3.93 7.33
C ASN A 64 -0.94 -3.03 6.73
N ALA A 65 -1.74 -3.56 5.81
CA ALA A 65 -2.82 -2.78 5.22
C ALA A 65 -3.80 -2.33 6.28
N ALA A 66 -4.18 -3.22 7.19
CA ALA A 66 -5.09 -2.87 8.28
C ALA A 66 -4.49 -1.79 9.17
N TYR A 67 -3.21 -1.91 9.48
CA TYR A 67 -2.51 -0.93 10.31
C TYR A 67 -2.52 0.45 9.64
N PHE A 68 -2.11 0.51 8.37
CA PHE A 68 -2.04 1.79 7.67
C PHE A 68 -3.42 2.37 7.36
N SER A 69 -4.39 1.50 7.10
CA SER A 69 -5.76 1.95 6.90
C SER A 69 -6.27 2.69 8.12
N LYS A 70 -6.00 2.15 9.30
CA LYS A 70 -6.43 2.77 10.54
C LYS A 70 -5.63 4.04 10.82
N LEU A 71 -4.33 3.99 10.58
CA LEU A 71 -3.44 5.13 10.85
C LEU A 71 -3.81 6.34 10.00
N TYR A 72 -4.08 6.12 8.71
CA TYR A 72 -4.35 7.20 7.77
C TYR A 72 -5.84 7.43 7.52
N ASN A 73 -6.69 6.60 8.12
CA ASN A 73 -8.13 6.66 7.88
C ASN A 73 -8.42 6.52 6.38
N ALA A 74 -7.75 5.56 5.75
CA ALA A 74 -7.83 5.34 4.31
C ALA A 74 -8.44 3.95 4.03
N PRO A 75 -9.40 3.86 3.11
CA PRO A 75 -9.99 2.56 2.76
C PRO A 75 -8.99 1.67 2.05
N ILE A 76 -9.24 0.37 2.12
CA ILE A 76 -8.42 -0.63 1.44
C ILE A 76 -9.21 -1.18 0.26
N MET A 77 -8.56 -1.18 -0.91
CA MET A 77 -9.13 -1.78 -2.11
C MET A 77 -8.23 -2.94 -2.54
N ILE A 78 -8.81 -4.11 -2.71
CA ILE A 78 -8.06 -5.27 -3.17
C ILE A 78 -8.34 -5.44 -4.66
N SER A 79 -7.28 -5.69 -5.43
CA SER A 79 -7.41 -5.88 -6.86
C SER A 79 -8.42 -7.00 -7.14
N PRO A 80 -9.40 -6.79 -8.02
CA PRO A 80 -10.37 -7.83 -8.35
C PRO A 80 -9.72 -9.11 -8.84
N TYR A 81 -8.56 -8.98 -9.44
CA TYR A 81 -7.83 -10.12 -9.95
C TYR A 81 -7.43 -11.08 -8.83
N ASP A 82 -7.15 -10.56 -7.63
CA ASP A 82 -6.69 -11.37 -6.52
C ASP A 82 -7.76 -11.61 -5.45
N MET A 83 -8.97 -11.11 -5.66
CA MET A 83 -10.03 -11.25 -4.67
C MET A 83 -10.39 -12.71 -4.39
N SER A 84 -10.38 -13.54 -5.42
CA SER A 84 -10.72 -14.95 -5.23
C SER A 84 -9.69 -15.66 -4.35
N ILE A 85 -8.42 -15.29 -4.47
CA ILE A 85 -7.36 -15.85 -3.64
C ILE A 85 -7.54 -15.41 -2.19
N ALA A 86 -7.78 -14.13 -1.97
CA ALA A 86 -7.99 -13.62 -0.63
C ALA A 86 -9.22 -14.22 0.04
N ARG A 87 -10.26 -14.46 -0.76
CA ARG A 87 -11.53 -14.99 -0.27
C ARG A 87 -11.45 -16.46 0.11
N ASN A 88 -10.61 -17.21 -0.59
CA ASN A 88 -10.49 -18.65 -0.38
C ASN A 88 -9.54 -19.01 0.76
N ASN A 89 -8.86 -18.05 1.29
CA ASN A 89 -7.96 -18.25 2.41
C ASN A 89 -8.59 -17.74 3.71
#